data_668de5390ca8c1eca8849830ddc45ce9
#
_entry.id   668de5390ca8c1eca8849830ddc45ce9
#
_cell.length_a   1.000
_cell.length_b   1.000
_cell.length_c   1.000
_cell.angle_alpha   90.00
_cell.angle_beta   90.00
_cell.angle_gamma   90.00
#
_symmetry.space_group_name_H-M   'P 1'
#
loop_
_entity.id
_entity.type
_entity.pdbx_description
1 polymer ?
#
loop_
_entity_poly.entity_id
_entity_poly.type
_entity_poly.pdbx_seq_one_letter_code
_entity_poly.pdbx_strand_id
1 'polypeptide(L)'
;YLERWESLNTGPVPVKNKVIKAQAYYQNKQYDEAAMWISEAVADHEAEGMIPDEGWLILQRAIFYELKQPQKVKDVLIKMVKLFDEPKYWIQLAGMYGELGEERKQLAIMETAYQRGFVNTSADVFNMAQLYYYHRVPYKGAKLMEQAMNDGVLEKNLRNLKFLGQSWSLAKEQDKAIPVMMQAAELSEDGELDAQLAQILLNEERFDDAIAAADRAVEKGDLRNPGLVHLIKGMALYNKKQYALALNQLAEAEKHQKSRAMAQQWKQFVQGEKRQADAIAAELGTS
;
A
#
# COMPACT_ATOMS: atom_id res chain seq x y z
N TYR A 1 -4.48 -47.82 16.07
CA TYR A 1 -3.91 -47.89 17.42
C TYR A 1 -4.72 -47.05 18.42
N LEU A 2 -5.10 -45.81 18.11
CA LEU A 2 -5.88 -44.95 19.00
C LEU A 2 -7.29 -45.48 19.26
N GLU A 3 -7.99 -45.94 18.24
CA GLU A 3 -9.32 -46.59 18.38
C GLU A 3 -9.29 -47.86 19.26
N ARG A 4 -8.21 -48.66 19.12
CA ARG A 4 -8.03 -49.83 19.97
C ARG A 4 -7.72 -49.45 21.42
N TRP A 5 -6.99 -48.36 21.65
CA TRP A 5 -6.75 -47.84 22.99
C TRP A 5 -8.07 -47.36 23.65
N GLU A 6 -8.92 -46.65 22.85
CA GLU A 6 -10.24 -46.21 23.33
C GLU A 6 -11.17 -47.33 23.69
N SER A 7 -11.19 -48.38 22.88
CA SER A 7 -12.05 -49.58 23.20
C SER A 7 -11.64 -50.29 24.49
N LEU A 8 -10.42 -50.07 24.96
CA LEU A 8 -9.87 -50.67 26.17
C LEU A 8 -9.88 -49.70 27.37
N ASN A 9 -10.17 -48.42 27.17
CA ASN A 9 -10.08 -47.41 28.20
C ASN A 9 -11.47 -46.85 28.52
N THR A 10 -11.99 -47.15 29.72
CA THR A 10 -13.32 -46.72 30.17
C THR A 10 -13.32 -45.37 30.90
N GLY A 11 -12.16 -44.73 31.05
CA GLY A 11 -11.99 -43.42 31.69
C GLY A 11 -11.99 -42.26 30.71
N PRO A 12 -11.97 -40.99 31.20
CA PRO A 12 -11.85 -39.83 30.36
C PRO A 12 -10.51 -39.84 29.58
N VAL A 13 -10.55 -39.40 28.31
CA VAL A 13 -9.34 -39.38 27.47
C VAL A 13 -8.38 -38.32 28.03
N PRO A 14 -7.13 -38.65 28.38
CA PRO A 14 -6.15 -37.66 28.83
C PRO A 14 -5.89 -36.59 27.83
N VAL A 15 -5.64 -35.35 28.27
CA VAL A 15 -5.42 -34.17 27.40
C VAL A 15 -4.35 -34.43 26.33
N LYS A 16 -3.22 -35.02 26.70
CA LYS A 16 -2.15 -35.38 25.73
C LYS A 16 -2.63 -36.35 24.64
N ASN A 17 -3.49 -37.29 24.97
CA ASN A 17 -4.03 -38.25 24.00
C ASN A 17 -5.02 -37.54 23.04
N LYS A 18 -5.82 -36.58 23.55
CA LYS A 18 -6.68 -35.73 22.70
C LYS A 18 -5.85 -34.96 21.68
N VAL A 19 -4.71 -34.37 22.06
CA VAL A 19 -3.80 -33.68 21.15
C VAL A 19 -3.22 -34.62 20.08
N ILE A 20 -2.79 -35.82 20.47
CA ILE A 20 -2.27 -36.82 19.51
C ILE A 20 -3.38 -37.24 18.53
N LYS A 21 -4.61 -37.41 18.97
CA LYS A 21 -5.76 -37.66 18.09
C LYS A 21 -5.99 -36.53 17.12
N ALA A 22 -6.00 -35.29 17.60
CA ALA A 22 -6.14 -34.11 16.75
C ALA A 22 -5.06 -34.06 15.68
N GLN A 23 -3.79 -34.36 16.03
CA GLN A 23 -2.68 -34.41 15.07
C GLN A 23 -2.87 -35.50 14.02
N ALA A 24 -3.31 -36.72 14.45
CA ALA A 24 -3.56 -37.83 13.53
C ALA A 24 -4.70 -37.51 12.55
N TYR A 25 -5.80 -36.94 13.04
CA TYR A 25 -6.92 -36.52 12.20
C TYR A 25 -6.52 -35.39 11.23
N TYR A 26 -5.74 -34.40 11.70
CA TYR A 26 -5.23 -33.34 10.85
C TYR A 26 -4.36 -33.89 9.71
N GLN A 27 -3.43 -34.80 10.00
CA GLN A 27 -2.59 -35.46 8.98
C GLN A 27 -3.40 -36.22 7.95
N ASN A 28 -4.53 -36.85 8.38
CA ASN A 28 -5.46 -37.53 7.50
C ASN A 28 -6.48 -36.60 6.83
N LYS A 29 -6.35 -35.28 6.99
CA LYS A 29 -7.27 -34.26 6.44
C LYS A 29 -8.72 -34.37 6.95
N GLN A 30 -8.92 -35.00 8.08
CA GLN A 30 -10.19 -35.06 8.78
C GLN A 30 -10.27 -33.87 9.75
N TYR A 31 -10.51 -32.70 9.19
CA TYR A 31 -10.34 -31.44 9.92
C TYR A 31 -11.43 -31.19 10.96
N ASP A 32 -12.65 -31.69 10.75
CA ASP A 32 -13.74 -31.54 11.73
C ASP A 32 -13.46 -32.32 12.99
N GLU A 33 -13.02 -33.59 12.88
CA GLU A 33 -12.62 -34.42 14.01
C GLU A 33 -11.37 -33.86 14.69
N ALA A 34 -10.40 -33.36 13.89
CA ALA A 34 -9.21 -32.70 14.44
C ALA A 34 -9.59 -31.45 15.26
N ALA A 35 -10.55 -30.64 14.79
CA ALA A 35 -11.03 -29.44 15.47
C ALA A 35 -11.72 -29.79 16.80
N MET A 36 -12.53 -30.84 16.84
CA MET A 36 -13.18 -31.31 18.05
C MET A 36 -12.13 -31.68 19.11
N TRP A 37 -11.20 -32.55 18.77
CA TRP A 37 -10.21 -33.07 19.71
C TRP A 37 -9.25 -32.02 20.24
N ILE A 38 -8.77 -31.13 19.37
CA ILE A 38 -7.86 -30.05 19.82
C ILE A 38 -8.59 -29.02 20.69
N SER A 39 -9.84 -28.71 20.36
CA SER A 39 -10.62 -27.76 21.14
C SER A 39 -10.95 -28.29 22.53
N GLU A 40 -11.30 -29.57 22.64
CA GLU A 40 -11.48 -30.22 23.94
C GLU A 40 -10.18 -30.28 24.76
N ALA A 41 -9.05 -30.63 24.11
CA ALA A 41 -7.76 -30.67 24.80
C ALA A 41 -7.36 -29.29 25.39
N VAL A 42 -7.54 -28.21 24.60
CA VAL A 42 -7.29 -26.86 25.05
C VAL A 42 -8.25 -26.45 26.17
N ALA A 43 -9.54 -26.74 26.03
CA ALA A 43 -10.56 -26.39 27.03
C ALA A 43 -10.34 -27.12 28.38
N ASP A 44 -10.04 -28.40 28.35
CA ASP A 44 -9.77 -29.17 29.56
C ASP A 44 -8.56 -28.62 30.32
N HIS A 45 -7.48 -28.31 29.58
CA HIS A 45 -6.25 -27.78 30.16
C HIS A 45 -6.46 -26.39 30.80
N GLU A 46 -7.27 -25.53 30.14
CA GLU A 46 -7.66 -24.23 30.68
C GLU A 46 -8.58 -24.36 31.91
N ALA A 47 -9.47 -25.35 31.91
CA ALA A 47 -10.34 -25.61 33.06
C ALA A 47 -9.56 -26.04 34.32
N GLU A 48 -8.37 -26.62 34.14
CA GLU A 48 -7.44 -26.94 35.22
C GLU A 48 -6.58 -25.73 35.65
N GLY A 49 -6.84 -24.55 35.07
CA GLY A 49 -6.10 -23.31 35.35
C GLY A 49 -4.71 -23.27 34.70
N MET A 50 -4.42 -24.13 33.74
CA MET A 50 -3.13 -24.24 33.08
C MET A 50 -3.13 -23.47 31.76
N ILE A 51 -1.96 -22.98 31.34
CA ILE A 51 -1.75 -22.30 30.06
C ILE A 51 -1.56 -23.40 28.99
N PRO A 52 -2.37 -23.42 27.90
CA PRO A 52 -2.18 -24.35 26.80
C PRO A 52 -0.80 -24.21 26.16
N ASP A 53 -0.22 -25.32 25.73
CA ASP A 53 1.03 -25.34 24.99
C ASP A 53 0.90 -24.55 23.67
N GLU A 54 1.93 -23.79 23.30
CA GLU A 54 1.97 -22.98 22.06
C GLU A 54 1.68 -23.85 20.83
N GLY A 55 2.26 -25.06 20.78
CA GLY A 55 2.07 -26.01 19.68
C GLY A 55 0.62 -26.47 19.51
N TRP A 56 -0.17 -26.57 20.61
CA TRP A 56 -1.57 -26.90 20.52
C TRP A 56 -2.40 -25.79 19.90
N LEU A 57 -2.12 -24.54 20.26
CA LEU A 57 -2.81 -23.38 19.66
C LEU A 57 -2.38 -23.17 18.20
N ILE A 58 -1.12 -23.46 17.84
CA ILE A 58 -0.68 -23.48 16.44
C ILE A 58 -1.47 -24.51 15.63
N LEU A 59 -1.62 -25.75 16.17
CA LEU A 59 -2.40 -26.79 15.52
C LEU A 59 -3.88 -26.41 15.41
N GLN A 60 -4.47 -25.89 16.49
CA GLN A 60 -5.88 -25.45 16.51
C GLN A 60 -6.14 -24.36 15.46
N ARG A 61 -5.24 -23.38 15.38
CA ARG A 61 -5.31 -22.31 14.36
C ARG A 61 -5.22 -22.88 12.95
N ALA A 62 -4.26 -23.81 12.71
CA ALA A 62 -4.07 -24.42 11.39
C ALA A 62 -5.32 -25.21 10.96
N ILE A 63 -5.92 -25.97 11.88
CA ILE A 63 -7.15 -26.72 11.62
C ILE A 63 -8.31 -25.78 11.25
N PHE A 64 -8.52 -24.69 12.02
CA PHE A 64 -9.59 -23.73 11.70
C PHE A 64 -9.33 -22.98 10.39
N TYR A 65 -8.07 -22.79 10.01
CA TYR A 65 -7.73 -22.23 8.72
C TYR A 65 -8.13 -23.16 7.56
N GLU A 66 -7.81 -24.45 7.65
CA GLU A 66 -8.21 -25.46 6.66
C GLU A 66 -9.75 -25.58 6.56
N LEU A 67 -10.46 -25.45 7.67
CA LEU A 67 -11.92 -25.44 7.71
C LEU A 67 -12.54 -24.13 7.21
N LYS A 68 -11.72 -23.15 6.80
CA LYS A 68 -12.19 -21.81 6.36
C LYS A 68 -13.07 -21.13 7.40
N GLN A 69 -12.66 -21.18 8.66
CA GLN A 69 -13.36 -20.58 9.80
C GLN A 69 -12.55 -19.37 10.34
N PRO A 70 -12.49 -18.24 9.61
CA PRO A 70 -11.59 -17.12 9.93
C PRO A 70 -11.90 -16.50 11.30
N GLN A 71 -13.15 -16.51 11.76
CA GLN A 71 -13.51 -16.01 13.10
C GLN A 71 -12.82 -16.83 14.20
N LYS A 72 -12.80 -18.17 14.07
CA LYS A 72 -12.13 -19.04 15.04
C LYS A 72 -10.61 -18.91 14.96
N VAL A 73 -10.05 -18.75 13.76
CA VAL A 73 -8.63 -18.43 13.59
C VAL A 73 -8.26 -17.15 14.34
N LYS A 74 -9.05 -16.09 14.18
CA LYS A 74 -8.88 -14.82 14.91
C LYS A 74 -8.91 -15.02 16.43
N ASP A 75 -9.89 -15.79 16.93
CA ASP A 75 -10.06 -16.00 18.38
C ASP A 75 -8.86 -16.76 18.98
N VAL A 76 -8.32 -17.73 18.25
CA VAL A 76 -7.07 -18.42 18.64
C VAL A 76 -5.89 -17.44 18.61
N LEU A 77 -5.77 -16.60 17.59
CA LEU A 77 -4.69 -15.61 17.50
C LEU A 77 -4.76 -14.58 18.63
N ILE A 78 -5.96 -14.13 19.02
CA ILE A 78 -6.14 -13.23 20.18
C ILE A 78 -5.60 -13.92 21.46
N LYS A 79 -5.88 -15.21 21.63
CA LYS A 79 -5.36 -16.01 22.76
C LYS A 79 -3.84 -16.09 22.70
N MET A 80 -3.26 -16.40 21.52
CA MET A 80 -1.82 -16.51 21.33
C MET A 80 -1.08 -15.21 21.61
N VAL A 81 -1.60 -14.08 21.14
CA VAL A 81 -1.05 -12.74 21.43
C VAL A 81 -1.02 -12.45 22.94
N LYS A 82 -2.07 -12.84 23.68
CA LYS A 82 -2.15 -12.63 25.13
C LYS A 82 -1.20 -13.50 25.94
N LEU A 83 -0.96 -14.74 25.48
CA LEU A 83 -0.20 -15.74 26.23
C LEU A 83 1.28 -15.71 25.91
N PHE A 84 1.66 -15.49 24.65
CA PHE A 84 3.03 -15.66 24.19
C PHE A 84 3.69 -14.36 23.75
N ASP A 85 2.91 -13.33 23.40
CA ASP A 85 3.37 -11.99 23.03
C ASP A 85 4.46 -11.95 21.94
N GLU A 86 4.42 -12.89 21.01
CA GLU A 86 5.40 -13.05 19.94
C GLU A 86 5.04 -12.17 18.73
N PRO A 87 6.03 -11.49 18.08
CA PRO A 87 5.79 -10.61 16.92
C PRO A 87 4.94 -11.26 15.83
N LYS A 88 5.22 -12.53 15.51
CA LYS A 88 4.51 -13.30 14.48
C LYS A 88 3.00 -13.37 14.70
N TYR A 89 2.53 -13.43 15.95
CA TYR A 89 1.10 -13.54 16.26
C TYR A 89 0.38 -12.21 16.14
N TRP A 90 1.06 -11.10 16.44
CA TRP A 90 0.52 -9.77 16.23
C TRP A 90 0.30 -9.46 14.75
N ILE A 91 1.29 -9.77 13.90
CA ILE A 91 1.20 -9.58 12.45
C ILE A 91 0.10 -10.47 11.85
N GLN A 92 0.02 -11.75 12.27
CA GLN A 92 -1.03 -12.68 11.82
C GLN A 92 -2.42 -12.22 12.27
N LEU A 93 -2.57 -11.72 13.50
CA LEU A 93 -3.84 -11.18 14.00
C LEU A 93 -4.28 -9.96 13.21
N ALA A 94 -3.36 -9.05 12.90
CA ALA A 94 -3.64 -7.91 12.04
C ALA A 94 -4.12 -8.37 10.64
N GLY A 95 -3.43 -9.35 10.04
CA GLY A 95 -3.84 -9.94 8.77
C GLY A 95 -5.24 -10.53 8.82
N MET A 96 -5.57 -11.25 9.89
CA MET A 96 -6.89 -11.87 10.08
C MET A 96 -8.01 -10.82 10.25
N TYR A 97 -7.75 -9.70 10.93
CA TYR A 97 -8.71 -8.60 10.97
C TYR A 97 -8.95 -8.00 9.59
N GLY A 98 -7.90 -7.91 8.74
CA GLY A 98 -8.03 -7.47 7.35
C GLY A 98 -8.89 -8.43 6.51
N GLU A 99 -8.66 -9.75 6.63
CA GLU A 99 -9.44 -10.78 5.94
C GLU A 99 -10.93 -10.75 6.33
N LEU A 100 -11.23 -10.40 7.57
CA LEU A 100 -12.58 -10.23 8.08
C LEU A 100 -13.23 -8.88 7.74
N GLY A 101 -12.52 -7.97 7.04
CA GLY A 101 -13.00 -6.63 6.74
C GLY A 101 -13.06 -5.70 7.95
N GLU A 102 -12.41 -6.07 9.07
CA GLU A 102 -12.34 -5.28 10.30
C GLU A 102 -11.14 -4.30 10.26
N GLU A 103 -11.05 -3.49 9.20
CA GLU A 103 -9.88 -2.66 8.86
C GLU A 103 -9.39 -1.75 9.99
N ARG A 104 -10.32 -1.16 10.78
CA ARG A 104 -9.93 -0.31 11.93
C ARG A 104 -9.18 -1.09 13.00
N LYS A 105 -9.58 -2.34 13.24
CA LYS A 105 -8.90 -3.22 14.20
C LYS A 105 -7.58 -3.71 13.62
N GLN A 106 -7.53 -4.00 12.33
CA GLN A 106 -6.29 -4.32 11.63
C GLN A 106 -5.24 -3.23 11.87
N LEU A 107 -5.58 -1.96 11.61
CA LEU A 107 -4.67 -0.83 11.83
C LEU A 107 -4.28 -0.70 13.30
N ALA A 108 -5.23 -0.81 14.22
CA ALA A 108 -4.95 -0.68 15.66
C ALA A 108 -3.98 -1.77 16.17
N ILE A 109 -4.16 -3.02 15.71
CA ILE A 109 -3.25 -4.12 16.05
C ILE A 109 -1.87 -3.90 15.43
N MET A 110 -1.80 -3.46 14.17
CA MET A 110 -0.52 -3.14 13.52
C MET A 110 0.21 -1.97 14.21
N GLU A 111 -0.51 -0.90 14.59
CA GLU A 111 0.08 0.22 15.36
C GLU A 111 0.61 -0.25 16.72
N THR A 112 -0.12 -1.12 17.41
CA THR A 112 0.34 -1.70 18.67
C THR A 112 1.60 -2.55 18.48
N ALA A 113 1.62 -3.38 17.45
CA ALA A 113 2.80 -4.17 17.09
C ALA A 113 4.01 -3.28 16.76
N TYR A 114 3.78 -2.19 16.03
CA TYR A 114 4.82 -1.22 15.72
C TYR A 114 5.40 -0.53 16.97
N GLN A 115 4.54 -0.06 17.88
CA GLN A 115 4.97 0.56 19.14
C GLN A 115 5.80 -0.37 20.02
N ARG A 116 5.60 -1.69 19.88
CA ARG A 116 6.36 -2.74 20.57
C ARG A 116 7.66 -3.13 19.84
N GLY A 117 7.95 -2.53 18.69
CA GLY A 117 9.12 -2.87 17.88
C GLY A 117 9.01 -4.15 17.06
N PHE A 118 7.80 -4.68 16.90
CA PHE A 118 7.52 -5.93 16.20
C PHE A 118 7.39 -5.76 14.68
N VAL A 119 7.20 -4.53 14.19
CA VAL A 119 7.16 -4.17 12.77
C VAL A 119 8.55 -3.72 12.36
N ASN A 120 9.41 -4.66 12.05
CA ASN A 120 10.84 -4.40 11.78
C ASN A 120 11.38 -5.07 10.51
N THR A 121 10.54 -5.81 9.78
CA THR A 121 10.91 -6.33 8.45
C THR A 121 10.45 -5.38 7.35
N SER A 122 11.13 -5.42 6.20
CA SER A 122 10.75 -4.63 5.01
C SER A 122 9.28 -4.85 4.61
N ALA A 123 8.80 -6.11 4.70
CA ALA A 123 7.42 -6.46 4.37
C ALA A 123 6.41 -5.84 5.35
N ASP A 124 6.67 -5.93 6.65
CA ASP A 124 5.76 -5.43 7.68
C ASP A 124 5.68 -3.89 7.66
N VAL A 125 6.83 -3.23 7.48
CA VAL A 125 6.91 -1.77 7.34
C VAL A 125 6.11 -1.31 6.12
N PHE A 126 6.30 -1.96 4.97
CA PHE A 126 5.57 -1.62 3.75
C PHE A 126 4.07 -1.85 3.90
N ASN A 127 3.66 -3.00 4.49
CA ASN A 127 2.26 -3.29 4.77
C ASN A 127 1.63 -2.24 5.71
N MET A 128 2.33 -1.85 6.76
CA MET A 128 1.85 -0.82 7.69
C MET A 128 1.71 0.54 7.00
N ALA A 129 2.66 0.92 6.15
CA ALA A 129 2.57 2.15 5.36
C ALA A 129 1.36 2.13 4.41
N GLN A 130 1.07 0.98 3.78
CA GLN A 130 -0.14 0.80 2.97
C GLN A 130 -1.42 0.93 3.81
N LEU A 131 -1.49 0.37 5.00
CA LEU A 131 -2.63 0.54 5.90
C LEU A 131 -2.85 2.02 6.22
N TYR A 132 -1.81 2.76 6.58
CA TYR A 132 -1.92 4.20 6.80
C TYR A 132 -2.44 4.95 5.56
N TYR A 133 -1.96 4.58 4.38
CA TYR A 133 -2.40 5.20 3.12
C TYR A 133 -3.90 4.97 2.87
N TYR A 134 -4.38 3.73 3.00
CA TYR A 134 -5.80 3.39 2.82
C TYR A 134 -6.71 4.00 3.89
N HIS A 135 -6.22 4.12 5.12
CA HIS A 135 -6.94 4.78 6.21
C HIS A 135 -6.87 6.32 6.20
N ARG A 136 -6.38 6.90 5.10
CA ARG A 136 -6.26 8.35 4.91
C ARG A 136 -5.38 9.05 5.94
N VAL A 137 -4.34 8.38 6.38
CA VAL A 137 -3.28 8.92 7.26
C VAL A 137 -1.91 8.82 6.54
N PRO A 138 -1.80 9.31 5.29
CA PRO A 138 -0.63 9.08 4.43
C PRO A 138 0.66 9.65 5.01
N TYR A 139 0.57 10.73 5.80
CA TYR A 139 1.73 11.33 6.45
C TYR A 139 2.46 10.34 7.38
N LYS A 140 1.72 9.59 8.21
CA LYS A 140 2.32 8.57 9.09
C LYS A 140 2.98 7.46 8.27
N GLY A 141 2.34 7.00 7.18
CA GLY A 141 2.89 5.99 6.31
C GLY A 141 4.17 6.44 5.61
N ALA A 142 4.17 7.65 5.07
CA ALA A 142 5.34 8.23 4.43
C ALA A 142 6.51 8.41 5.41
N LYS A 143 6.25 8.94 6.61
CA LYS A 143 7.27 9.10 7.64
C LYS A 143 7.87 7.76 8.08
N LEU A 144 7.04 6.72 8.24
CA LEU A 144 7.47 5.38 8.56
C LEU A 144 8.41 4.82 7.48
N MET A 145 8.03 4.94 6.21
CA MET A 145 8.84 4.47 5.08
C MET A 145 10.17 5.23 4.97
N GLU A 146 10.13 6.55 5.10
CA GLU A 146 11.34 7.38 5.04
C GLU A 146 12.33 6.99 6.14
N GLN A 147 11.85 6.80 7.37
CA GLN A 147 12.67 6.33 8.48
C GLN A 147 13.25 4.95 8.18
N ALA A 148 12.44 3.99 7.74
CA ALA A 148 12.89 2.64 7.42
C ALA A 148 13.89 2.60 6.25
N MET A 149 13.78 3.51 5.27
CA MET A 149 14.78 3.66 4.22
C MET A 149 16.11 4.23 4.75
N ASN A 150 16.05 5.16 5.68
CA ASN A 150 17.26 5.73 6.29
C ASN A 150 17.97 4.72 7.20
N ASP A 151 17.20 3.86 7.87
CA ASP A 151 17.71 2.80 8.74
C ASP A 151 18.17 1.55 7.95
N GLY A 152 17.99 1.54 6.62
CA GLY A 152 18.38 0.41 5.76
C GLY A 152 17.44 -0.81 5.83
N VAL A 153 16.29 -0.69 6.50
CA VAL A 153 15.26 -1.75 6.59
C VAL A 153 14.49 -1.85 5.28
N LEU A 154 14.27 -0.71 4.62
CA LEU A 154 13.51 -0.63 3.36
C LEU A 154 14.41 -0.12 2.24
N GLU A 155 14.53 -0.86 1.14
CA GLU A 155 15.31 -0.48 -0.01
C GLU A 155 14.72 0.72 -0.77
N LYS A 156 15.59 1.59 -1.32
CA LYS A 156 15.22 2.70 -2.20
C LYS A 156 15.04 2.24 -3.66
N ASN A 157 14.21 1.23 -3.88
CA ASN A 157 13.85 0.76 -5.22
C ASN A 157 12.63 1.51 -5.78
N LEU A 158 12.37 1.33 -7.07
CA LEU A 158 11.26 1.99 -7.80
C LEU A 158 9.91 1.85 -7.07
N ARG A 159 9.57 0.64 -6.63
CA ARG A 159 8.28 0.37 -5.96
C ARG A 159 8.14 1.20 -4.68
N ASN A 160 9.15 1.18 -3.85
CA ASN A 160 9.13 1.81 -2.53
C ASN A 160 9.18 3.33 -2.64
N LEU A 161 10.04 3.88 -3.51
CA LEU A 161 10.12 5.32 -3.77
C LEU A 161 8.83 5.87 -4.38
N LYS A 162 8.24 5.15 -5.35
CA LYS A 162 6.95 5.52 -5.92
C LYS A 162 5.86 5.62 -4.85
N PHE A 163 5.75 4.62 -3.99
CA PHE A 163 4.73 4.61 -2.93
C PHE A 163 4.99 5.70 -1.89
N LEU A 164 6.25 5.94 -1.52
CA LEU A 164 6.64 7.03 -0.62
C LEU A 164 6.29 8.41 -1.21
N GLY A 165 6.65 8.66 -2.47
CA GLY A 165 6.32 9.91 -3.15
C GLY A 165 4.81 10.15 -3.25
N GLN A 166 4.04 9.11 -3.58
CA GLN A 166 2.58 9.17 -3.61
C GLN A 166 1.98 9.44 -2.21
N SER A 167 2.56 8.84 -1.18
CA SER A 167 2.12 9.05 0.20
C SER A 167 2.38 10.49 0.67
N TRP A 168 3.54 11.06 0.36
CA TRP A 168 3.85 12.48 0.64
C TRP A 168 2.94 13.41 -0.16
N SER A 169 2.70 13.13 -1.44
CA SER A 169 1.80 13.92 -2.28
C SER A 169 0.35 13.90 -1.75
N LEU A 170 -0.15 12.73 -1.34
CA LEU A 170 -1.48 12.60 -0.73
C LEU A 170 -1.56 13.33 0.64
N ALA A 171 -0.45 13.37 1.37
CA ALA A 171 -0.32 14.13 2.62
C ALA A 171 -0.20 15.66 2.39
N LYS A 172 -0.14 16.12 1.12
CA LYS A 172 0.08 17.52 0.73
C LYS A 172 1.47 18.08 1.12
N GLU A 173 2.44 17.19 1.29
CA GLU A 173 3.84 17.52 1.59
C GLU A 173 4.65 17.51 0.28
N GLN A 174 4.38 18.47 -0.62
CA GLN A 174 4.95 18.49 -1.97
C GLN A 174 6.47 18.66 -1.97
N ASP A 175 7.00 19.45 -1.04
CA ASP A 175 8.46 19.62 -0.88
C ASP A 175 9.19 18.29 -0.61
N LYS A 176 8.50 17.32 0.02
CA LYS A 176 9.03 15.98 0.27
C LYS A 176 8.68 15.02 -0.87
N ALA A 177 7.50 15.17 -1.47
CA ALA A 177 7.04 14.30 -2.55
C ALA A 177 7.90 14.44 -3.82
N ILE A 178 8.19 15.69 -4.24
CA ILE A 178 8.88 15.99 -5.49
C ILE A 178 10.25 15.30 -5.57
N PRO A 179 11.19 15.47 -4.61
CA PRO A 179 12.52 14.84 -4.71
C PRO A 179 12.47 13.32 -4.70
N VAL A 180 11.52 12.71 -3.97
CA VAL A 180 11.32 11.26 -3.94
C VAL A 180 10.75 10.77 -5.27
N MET A 181 9.78 11.49 -5.84
CA MET A 181 9.21 11.15 -7.14
C MET A 181 10.22 11.32 -8.28
N MET A 182 11.14 12.29 -8.20
CA MET A 182 12.25 12.42 -9.15
C MET A 182 13.14 11.18 -9.11
N GLN A 183 13.55 10.72 -7.92
CA GLN A 183 14.33 9.48 -7.78
C GLN A 183 13.57 8.26 -8.32
N ALA A 184 12.27 8.17 -8.07
CA ALA A 184 11.46 7.08 -8.60
C ALA A 184 11.35 7.14 -10.14
N ALA A 185 11.19 8.33 -10.70
CA ALA A 185 11.14 8.53 -12.14
C ALA A 185 12.46 8.18 -12.84
N GLU A 186 13.62 8.48 -12.23
CA GLU A 186 14.93 8.07 -12.76
C GLU A 186 15.07 6.54 -12.89
N LEU A 187 14.43 5.77 -11.99
CA LEU A 187 14.42 4.30 -12.00
C LEU A 187 13.33 3.71 -12.90
N SER A 188 12.39 4.52 -13.40
CA SER A 188 11.31 4.04 -14.25
C SER A 188 11.73 4.02 -15.71
N GLU A 189 11.42 2.92 -16.40
CA GLU A 189 11.64 2.80 -17.85
C GLU A 189 10.55 3.52 -18.65
N ASP A 190 9.32 3.62 -18.11
CA ASP A 190 8.20 4.33 -18.71
C ASP A 190 8.10 5.80 -18.25
N GLY A 191 7.34 6.61 -19.00
CA GLY A 191 7.15 8.03 -18.74
C GLY A 191 6.05 8.39 -17.73
N GLU A 192 5.34 7.41 -17.16
CA GLU A 192 4.17 7.66 -16.30
C GLU A 192 4.52 8.43 -15.02
N LEU A 193 5.67 8.16 -14.41
CA LEU A 193 6.11 8.89 -13.20
C LEU A 193 6.57 10.31 -13.53
N ASP A 194 7.25 10.50 -14.66
CA ASP A 194 7.61 11.86 -15.14
C ASP A 194 6.34 12.66 -15.47
N ALA A 195 5.30 12.04 -16.05
CA ALA A 195 4.02 12.69 -16.30
C ALA A 195 3.30 13.12 -15.00
N GLN A 196 3.31 12.27 -13.98
CA GLN A 196 2.77 12.61 -12.65
C GLN A 196 3.57 13.75 -12.00
N LEU A 197 4.90 13.70 -12.10
CA LEU A 197 5.80 14.72 -11.59
C LEU A 197 5.57 16.06 -12.29
N ALA A 198 5.41 16.06 -13.62
CA ALA A 198 5.11 17.26 -14.39
C ALA A 198 3.81 17.94 -13.93
N GLN A 199 2.77 17.14 -13.62
CA GLN A 199 1.51 17.67 -13.11
C GLN A 199 1.68 18.29 -11.72
N ILE A 200 2.43 17.65 -10.82
CA ILE A 200 2.71 18.20 -9.49
C ILE A 200 3.48 19.49 -9.60
N LEU A 201 4.54 19.52 -10.42
CA LEU A 201 5.39 20.69 -10.62
C LEU A 201 4.63 21.86 -11.25
N LEU A 202 3.69 21.59 -12.18
CA LEU A 202 2.79 22.60 -12.72
C LEU A 202 1.91 23.24 -11.64
N ASN A 203 1.34 22.41 -10.75
CA ASN A 203 0.48 22.87 -9.66
C ASN A 203 1.26 23.68 -8.60
N GLU A 204 2.54 23.38 -8.42
CA GLU A 204 3.46 24.12 -7.53
C GLU A 204 4.13 25.32 -8.25
N GLU A 205 3.65 25.70 -9.44
CA GLU A 205 4.16 26.81 -10.26
C GLU A 205 5.64 26.71 -10.64
N ARG A 206 6.21 25.49 -10.56
CA ARG A 206 7.58 25.18 -10.98
C ARG A 206 7.61 24.87 -12.47
N PHE A 207 7.35 25.89 -13.30
CA PHE A 207 7.05 25.71 -14.72
C PHE A 207 8.20 25.13 -15.53
N ASP A 208 9.45 25.53 -15.25
CA ASP A 208 10.62 24.99 -15.95
C ASP A 208 10.81 23.50 -15.66
N ASP A 209 10.68 23.13 -14.40
CA ASP A 209 10.79 21.74 -13.97
C ASP A 209 9.63 20.89 -14.53
N ALA A 210 8.42 21.48 -14.60
CA ALA A 210 7.24 20.80 -15.17
C ALA A 210 7.44 20.53 -16.68
N ILE A 211 8.01 21.48 -17.43
CA ILE A 211 8.35 21.30 -18.85
C ILE A 211 9.39 20.20 -19.00
N ALA A 212 10.46 20.22 -18.20
CA ALA A 212 11.52 19.22 -18.27
C ALA A 212 11.00 17.81 -17.93
N ALA A 213 10.12 17.69 -16.92
CA ALA A 213 9.49 16.42 -16.57
C ALA A 213 8.54 15.93 -17.69
N ALA A 214 7.78 16.83 -18.31
CA ALA A 214 6.92 16.49 -19.43
C ALA A 214 7.73 15.99 -20.65
N ASP A 215 8.90 16.61 -20.90
CA ASP A 215 9.79 16.17 -21.98
C ASP A 215 10.33 14.76 -21.73
N ARG A 216 10.82 14.47 -20.53
CA ARG A 216 11.25 13.12 -20.17
C ARG A 216 10.11 12.12 -20.28
N ALA A 217 8.89 12.50 -19.88
CA ALA A 217 7.72 11.63 -19.99
C ALA A 217 7.45 11.23 -21.45
N VAL A 218 7.52 12.19 -22.37
CA VAL A 218 7.34 11.94 -23.81
C VAL A 218 8.49 11.10 -24.38
N GLU A 219 9.73 11.39 -23.99
CA GLU A 219 10.92 10.68 -24.45
C GLU A 219 10.89 9.19 -24.05
N LYS A 220 10.53 8.88 -22.79
CA LYS A 220 10.39 7.51 -22.30
C LYS A 220 9.21 6.77 -22.93
N GLY A 221 8.12 7.47 -23.22
CA GLY A 221 6.93 6.89 -23.83
C GLY A 221 6.11 6.03 -22.86
N ASP A 222 5.38 5.07 -23.41
CA ASP A 222 4.48 4.13 -22.71
C ASP A 222 3.47 4.83 -21.78
N LEU A 223 2.97 5.99 -22.23
CA LEU A 223 2.05 6.86 -21.49
C LEU A 223 0.59 6.42 -21.67
N ARG A 224 -0.17 6.31 -20.60
CA ARG A 224 -1.62 6.06 -20.64
C ARG A 224 -2.41 7.21 -21.25
N ASN A 225 -1.90 8.42 -21.15
CA ASN A 225 -2.50 9.63 -21.69
C ASN A 225 -1.45 10.62 -22.17
N PRO A 226 -0.83 10.39 -23.36
CA PRO A 226 0.17 11.30 -23.92
C PRO A 226 -0.36 12.73 -24.09
N GLY A 227 -1.63 12.88 -24.47
CA GLY A 227 -2.25 14.19 -24.64
C GLY A 227 -2.32 15.03 -23.37
N LEU A 228 -2.40 14.39 -22.20
CA LEU A 228 -2.33 15.10 -20.91
C LEU A 228 -0.94 15.70 -20.68
N VAL A 229 0.12 14.99 -21.06
CA VAL A 229 1.50 15.49 -20.90
C VAL A 229 1.74 16.71 -21.77
N HIS A 230 1.29 16.68 -23.03
CA HIS A 230 1.34 17.85 -23.92
C HIS A 230 0.49 19.02 -23.39
N LEU A 231 -0.66 18.74 -22.79
CA LEU A 231 -1.52 19.75 -22.17
C LEU A 231 -0.79 20.44 -20.99
N ILE A 232 -0.21 19.64 -20.07
CA ILE A 232 0.58 20.15 -18.93
C ILE A 232 1.73 21.03 -19.43
N LYS A 233 2.49 20.57 -20.42
CA LYS A 233 3.58 21.33 -21.01
C LYS A 233 3.09 22.63 -21.65
N GLY A 234 1.96 22.59 -22.36
CA GLY A 234 1.33 23.77 -22.94
C GLY A 234 0.91 24.80 -21.89
N MET A 235 0.33 24.35 -20.76
CA MET A 235 -0.03 25.20 -19.64
C MET A 235 1.18 25.82 -18.95
N ALA A 236 2.26 25.06 -18.74
CA ALA A 236 3.51 25.56 -18.17
C ALA A 236 4.15 26.63 -19.07
N LEU A 237 4.21 26.40 -20.39
CA LEU A 237 4.70 27.33 -21.36
C LEU A 237 3.87 28.64 -21.45
N TYR A 238 2.55 28.53 -21.32
CA TYR A 238 1.65 29.67 -21.21
C TYR A 238 1.99 30.53 -19.99
N ASN A 239 2.14 29.95 -18.82
CA ASN A 239 2.51 30.69 -17.61
C ASN A 239 3.89 31.40 -17.75
N LYS A 240 4.78 30.84 -18.55
CA LYS A 240 6.05 31.47 -18.92
C LYS A 240 5.93 32.52 -20.03
N LYS A 241 4.71 32.82 -20.47
CA LYS A 241 4.43 33.76 -21.61
C LYS A 241 5.05 33.32 -22.95
N GLN A 242 5.37 32.05 -23.08
CA GLN A 242 5.90 31.45 -24.32
C GLN A 242 4.74 30.97 -25.20
N TYR A 243 3.87 31.89 -25.58
CA TYR A 243 2.57 31.59 -26.20
C TYR A 243 2.67 30.74 -27.48
N ALA A 244 3.65 31.00 -28.34
CA ALA A 244 3.83 30.23 -29.57
C ALA A 244 4.15 28.76 -29.27
N LEU A 245 5.04 28.48 -28.33
CA LEU A 245 5.39 27.12 -27.90
C LEU A 245 4.22 26.45 -27.18
N ALA A 246 3.50 27.20 -26.35
CA ALA A 246 2.29 26.70 -25.69
C ALA A 246 1.25 26.23 -26.72
N LEU A 247 0.96 27.03 -27.75
CA LEU A 247 0.01 26.66 -28.80
C LEU A 247 0.42 25.40 -29.57
N ASN A 248 1.74 25.23 -29.82
CA ASN A 248 2.22 23.99 -30.44
C ASN A 248 1.94 22.75 -29.58
N GLN A 249 2.22 22.84 -28.27
CA GLN A 249 1.95 21.72 -27.38
C GLN A 249 0.45 21.45 -27.20
N LEU A 250 -0.37 22.49 -27.16
CA LEU A 250 -1.82 22.33 -27.11
C LEU A 250 -2.40 21.73 -28.40
N ALA A 251 -1.76 22.00 -29.56
CA ALA A 251 -2.12 21.34 -30.81
C ALA A 251 -1.77 19.84 -30.81
N GLU A 252 -0.64 19.45 -30.20
CA GLU A 252 -0.31 18.03 -29.98
C GLU A 252 -1.32 17.37 -29.04
N ALA A 253 -1.66 18.02 -27.91
CA ALA A 253 -2.67 17.50 -26.98
C ALA A 253 -4.03 17.28 -27.63
N GLU A 254 -4.44 18.13 -28.57
CA GLU A 254 -5.71 18.06 -29.31
C GLU A 254 -5.84 16.80 -30.18
N LYS A 255 -4.74 16.23 -30.63
CA LYS A 255 -4.73 14.98 -31.42
C LYS A 255 -5.22 13.78 -30.62
N HIS A 256 -5.15 13.84 -29.30
CA HIS A 256 -5.52 12.77 -28.39
C HIS A 256 -6.97 12.93 -27.89
N GLN A 257 -7.81 11.90 -28.11
CA GLN A 257 -9.23 11.98 -27.81
C GLN A 257 -9.53 12.39 -26.35
N LYS A 258 -8.80 11.86 -25.37
CA LYS A 258 -9.01 12.13 -23.93
C LYS A 258 -8.69 13.59 -23.54
N SER A 259 -7.82 14.27 -24.28
CA SER A 259 -7.36 15.63 -23.97
C SER A 259 -7.92 16.68 -24.92
N ARG A 260 -8.57 16.27 -26.00
CA ARG A 260 -9.02 17.14 -27.10
C ARG A 260 -9.81 18.35 -26.65
N ALA A 261 -10.89 18.11 -25.91
CA ALA A 261 -11.79 19.18 -25.49
C ALA A 261 -11.08 20.24 -24.64
N MET A 262 -10.28 19.79 -23.68
CA MET A 262 -9.52 20.69 -22.81
C MET A 262 -8.40 21.42 -23.58
N ALA A 263 -7.72 20.72 -24.49
CA ALA A 263 -6.71 21.33 -25.35
C ALA A 263 -7.29 22.44 -26.25
N GLN A 264 -8.50 22.25 -26.82
CA GLN A 264 -9.19 23.26 -27.62
C GLN A 264 -9.55 24.49 -26.78
N GLN A 265 -10.07 24.32 -25.58
CA GLN A 265 -10.37 25.43 -24.68
C GLN A 265 -9.12 26.25 -24.34
N TRP A 266 -8.04 25.56 -23.93
CA TRP A 266 -6.77 26.20 -23.63
C TRP A 266 -6.17 26.90 -24.85
N LYS A 267 -6.24 26.31 -26.03
CA LYS A 267 -5.74 26.86 -27.27
C LYS A 267 -6.46 28.18 -27.61
N GLN A 268 -7.80 28.22 -27.51
CA GLN A 268 -8.58 29.45 -27.72
C GLN A 268 -8.20 30.54 -26.70
N PHE A 269 -8.05 30.17 -25.44
CA PHE A 269 -7.63 31.10 -24.40
C PHE A 269 -6.24 31.67 -24.68
N VAL A 270 -5.24 30.81 -24.91
CA VAL A 270 -3.86 31.23 -25.18
C VAL A 270 -3.74 32.07 -26.46
N GLN A 271 -4.56 31.81 -27.51
CA GLN A 271 -4.63 32.62 -28.70
C GLN A 271 -5.14 34.04 -28.41
N GLY A 272 -6.10 34.17 -27.49
CA GLY A 272 -6.60 35.46 -27.02
C GLY A 272 -5.51 36.26 -26.30
N GLU A 273 -4.87 35.63 -25.33
CA GLU A 273 -3.78 36.21 -24.54
C GLU A 273 -2.57 36.67 -25.45
N LYS A 274 -2.21 35.77 -26.40
CA LYS A 274 -1.15 36.14 -27.36
C LYS A 274 -1.49 37.36 -28.16
N ARG A 275 -2.70 37.46 -28.73
CA ARG A 275 -3.13 38.64 -29.52
C ARG A 275 -3.08 39.92 -28.69
N GLN A 276 -3.52 39.86 -27.45
CA GLN A 276 -3.44 41.02 -26.55
C GLN A 276 -2.00 41.41 -26.24
N ALA A 277 -1.12 40.42 -25.96
CA ALA A 277 0.28 40.69 -25.72
C ALA A 277 0.99 41.30 -26.96
N ASP A 278 0.69 40.77 -28.16
CA ASP A 278 1.22 41.27 -29.41
C ASP A 278 0.75 42.73 -29.69
N ALA A 279 -0.51 43.07 -29.40
CA ALA A 279 -1.06 44.41 -29.54
C ALA A 279 -0.35 45.43 -28.61
N ILE A 280 -0.18 45.04 -27.31
CA ILE A 280 0.52 45.87 -26.34
C ILE A 280 1.99 46.10 -26.75
N ALA A 281 2.65 45.04 -27.23
CA ALA A 281 4.05 45.17 -27.71
C ALA A 281 4.17 46.10 -28.90
N ALA A 282 3.21 46.06 -29.84
CA ALA A 282 3.16 46.97 -30.98
C ALA A 282 2.94 48.43 -30.57
N GLU A 283 2.06 48.69 -29.58
CA GLU A 283 1.82 50.04 -29.06
C GLU A 283 3.03 50.62 -28.32
N LEU A 284 3.79 49.77 -27.60
CA LEU A 284 4.96 50.17 -26.84
C LEU A 284 6.24 50.25 -27.68
N GLY A 285 6.21 49.92 -28.97
CA GLY A 285 7.36 49.94 -29.86
C GLY A 285 8.44 48.91 -29.53
N THR A 286 8.09 47.86 -28.81
CA THR A 286 8.98 46.77 -28.39
C THR A 286 8.81 45.53 -29.28
N SER A 287 8.62 45.69 -30.58
CA SER A 287 8.48 44.61 -31.57
C SER A 287 9.84 44.06 -32.01
#